data_dd87ae46ce40632259b729a07a9dc10b
#
_entry.id   dd87ae46ce40632259b729a07a9dc10b
#
_cell.length_a   1.000
_cell.length_b   1.000
_cell.length_c   1.000
_cell.angle_alpha   90.00
_cell.angle_beta   90.00
_cell.angle_gamma   90.00
#
_symmetry.space_group_name_H-M   'P 1'
#
loop_
_entity.id
_entity.type
_entity.pdbx_description
1 polymer ?
#
loop_
_entity_poly.entity_id
_entity_poly.type
_entity_poly.pdbx_seq_one_letter_code
_entity_poly.pdbx_strand_id
1 'polypeptide(L)'
;MLAFLTTLRHPDNSSDYLRVESLLKGTLASVNRQDHPDFCIIIVGNRCPSFVLPEKAIFVNVDFPAPSAIKSPNTERNSVLLDKGSKLAIAVLAGLEAEATHLMTADADDYFSCRLAGFISHQPSAPGWYVDNGYQYSERRRLIREINGGFNDLCGSSLIYRADLLDAPSISIQSSQEEVLARFGHDNVLSLLGSHRLMRRHLEGLGQPLTPLPFPGAIYNVDTAENWSGNTFHNIGRPVSASIAEEFGLSSGRPMDFLRCASGIATMPATRAWRFTAQLWQSRYEASHSEQRSQEPPA
;
A
#
# COMPACT_ATOMS: atom_id res chain seq x y z
N MET A 1 15.20 4.12 -11.50
CA MET A 1 14.66 4.79 -10.29
C MET A 1 13.24 4.30 -9.97
N LEU A 2 12.90 4.07 -8.70
CA LEU A 2 11.55 3.74 -8.24
C LEU A 2 10.82 5.01 -7.79
N ALA A 3 9.63 5.31 -8.33
CA ALA A 3 8.77 6.37 -7.83
C ALA A 3 7.61 5.78 -6.99
N PHE A 4 7.48 6.21 -5.74
CA PHE A 4 6.32 5.93 -4.91
C PHE A 4 5.25 6.98 -5.17
N LEU A 5 4.09 6.55 -5.65
CA LEU A 5 2.99 7.41 -6.05
C LEU A 5 1.92 7.45 -4.94
N THR A 6 1.79 8.58 -4.27
CA THR A 6 0.87 8.77 -3.15
C THR A 6 -0.15 9.85 -3.47
N THR A 7 -1.41 9.60 -3.14
CA THR A 7 -2.49 10.58 -3.30
C THR A 7 -3.10 10.94 -1.96
N LEU A 8 -3.41 12.22 -1.78
CA LEU A 8 -4.07 12.69 -0.56
C LEU A 8 -5.58 12.85 -0.80
N ARG A 9 -6.34 12.47 0.21
CA ARG A 9 -7.77 12.75 0.25
C ARG A 9 -8.03 14.25 0.12
N HIS A 10 -9.13 14.61 -0.55
CA HIS A 10 -9.55 16.00 -0.65
C HIS A 10 -9.87 16.56 0.74
N PRO A 11 -9.38 17.77 1.12
CA PRO A 11 -9.60 18.34 2.44
C PRO A 11 -11.08 18.45 2.82
N ASP A 12 -11.94 18.86 1.87
CA ASP A 12 -13.38 19.00 2.11
C ASP A 12 -14.13 17.67 2.24
N ASN A 13 -13.50 16.58 1.81
CA ASN A 13 -14.05 15.22 1.93
C ASN A 13 -13.47 14.44 3.13
N SER A 14 -12.50 15.01 3.84
CA SER A 14 -11.94 14.45 5.07
C SER A 14 -12.75 14.84 6.30
N SER A 15 -12.88 13.95 7.27
CA SER A 15 -13.45 14.26 8.58
C SER A 15 -12.41 14.94 9.49
N ASP A 16 -11.13 14.56 9.37
CA ASP A 16 -10.00 15.11 10.10
C ASP A 16 -8.75 15.13 9.20
N TYR A 17 -8.49 16.28 8.56
CA TYR A 17 -7.36 16.39 7.65
C TYR A 17 -5.99 16.40 8.37
N LEU A 18 -5.94 16.82 9.64
CA LEU A 18 -4.71 16.69 10.43
C LEU A 18 -4.35 15.22 10.64
N ARG A 19 -5.38 14.37 10.77
CA ARG A 19 -5.16 12.91 10.81
C ARG A 19 -4.62 12.39 9.49
N VAL A 20 -5.12 12.84 8.35
CA VAL A 20 -4.58 12.50 7.01
C VAL A 20 -3.10 12.89 6.91
N GLU A 21 -2.73 14.10 7.33
CA GLU A 21 -1.33 14.56 7.36
C GLU A 21 -0.46 13.72 8.31
N SER A 22 -0.98 13.34 9.48
CA SER A 22 -0.27 12.48 10.43
C SER A 22 0.01 11.09 9.86
N LEU A 23 -0.94 10.49 9.15
CA LEU A 23 -0.79 9.20 8.48
C LEU A 23 0.27 9.30 7.37
N LEU A 24 0.14 10.31 6.50
CA LEU A 24 1.14 10.59 5.46
C LEU A 24 2.55 10.72 6.04
N LYS A 25 2.70 11.42 7.15
CA LYS A 25 4.01 11.59 7.80
C LYS A 25 4.62 10.23 8.19
N GLY A 26 3.82 9.29 8.66
CA GLY A 26 4.24 7.92 8.94
C GLY A 26 4.68 7.18 7.67
N THR A 27 3.88 7.26 6.60
CA THR A 27 4.19 6.67 5.31
C THR A 27 5.49 7.22 4.72
N LEU A 28 5.66 8.55 4.73
CA LEU A 28 6.88 9.20 4.22
C LEU A 28 8.12 8.81 5.04
N ALA A 29 7.99 8.71 6.35
CA ALA A 29 9.08 8.24 7.21
C ALA A 29 9.48 6.79 6.90
N SER A 30 8.52 5.93 6.55
CA SER A 30 8.78 4.56 6.10
C SER A 30 9.48 4.54 4.74
N VAL A 31 8.91 5.21 3.72
CA VAL A 31 9.48 5.24 2.36
C VAL A 31 10.88 5.86 2.35
N ASN A 32 11.11 6.93 3.12
CA ASN A 32 12.41 7.61 3.14
C ASN A 32 13.57 6.77 3.72
N ARG A 33 13.29 5.56 4.19
CA ARG A 33 14.27 4.59 4.73
C ARG A 33 14.79 3.60 3.69
N GLN A 34 14.50 3.79 2.39
CA GLN A 34 14.99 2.87 1.36
C GLN A 34 16.51 2.68 1.48
N ASP A 35 16.97 1.43 1.34
CA ASP A 35 18.38 1.01 1.41
C ASP A 35 19.20 1.42 0.17
N HIS A 36 18.54 1.96 -0.84
CA HIS A 36 19.14 2.44 -2.08
C HIS A 36 18.67 3.86 -2.39
N PRO A 37 19.56 4.77 -2.86
CA PRO A 37 19.22 6.18 -3.07
C PRO A 37 18.35 6.44 -4.30
N ASP A 38 18.20 5.48 -5.21
CA ASP A 38 17.53 5.65 -6.51
C ASP A 38 16.00 5.51 -6.39
N PHE A 39 15.38 6.41 -5.64
CA PHE A 39 13.94 6.53 -5.50
C PHE A 39 13.50 7.99 -5.34
N CYS A 40 12.23 8.25 -5.64
CA CYS A 40 11.54 9.49 -5.30
C CYS A 40 10.12 9.20 -4.79
N ILE A 41 9.49 10.21 -4.22
CA ILE A 41 8.13 10.16 -3.70
C ILE A 41 7.32 11.25 -4.37
N ILE A 42 6.28 10.88 -5.10
CA ILE A 42 5.35 11.81 -5.73
C ILE A 42 4.08 11.86 -4.87
N ILE A 43 3.74 13.03 -4.40
CA ILE A 43 2.55 13.26 -3.57
C ILE A 43 1.61 14.18 -4.33
N VAL A 44 0.40 13.71 -4.64
CA VAL A 44 -0.61 14.52 -5.33
C VAL A 44 -1.78 14.82 -4.39
N GLY A 45 -2.14 16.08 -4.27
CA GLY A 45 -3.23 16.51 -3.39
C GLY A 45 -3.71 17.93 -3.65
N ASN A 46 -4.88 18.25 -3.11
CA ASN A 46 -5.50 19.59 -3.22
C ASN A 46 -4.94 20.60 -2.20
N ARG A 47 -4.15 20.13 -1.24
CA ARG A 47 -3.52 20.97 -0.21
C ARG A 47 -2.17 20.40 0.17
N CYS A 48 -1.13 21.22 0.11
CA CYS A 48 0.20 20.85 0.56
C CYS A 48 0.18 20.53 2.07
N PRO A 49 0.84 19.43 2.50
CA PRO A 49 0.96 19.13 3.92
C PRO A 49 1.60 20.26 4.72
N SER A 50 1.15 20.44 5.96
CA SER A 50 1.59 21.51 6.87
C SER A 50 2.98 21.29 7.47
N PHE A 51 3.61 20.15 7.20
CA PHE A 51 4.95 19.81 7.70
C PHE A 51 5.99 19.80 6.57
N VAL A 52 7.27 19.86 6.93
CA VAL A 52 8.38 19.79 5.97
C VAL A 52 8.46 18.41 5.36
N LEU A 53 8.37 18.33 4.04
CA LEU A 53 8.48 17.08 3.29
C LEU A 53 9.94 16.61 3.23
N PRO A 54 10.20 15.29 3.14
CA PRO A 54 11.52 14.75 2.87
C PRO A 54 12.09 15.30 1.55
N GLU A 55 13.42 15.40 1.46
CA GLU A 55 14.12 15.93 0.27
C GLU A 55 13.73 15.22 -1.03
N LYS A 56 13.49 13.91 -0.98
CA LYS A 56 13.09 13.09 -2.14
C LYS A 56 11.60 13.14 -2.46
N ALA A 57 10.82 13.93 -1.75
CA ALA A 57 9.38 14.07 -1.97
C ALA A 57 9.07 15.30 -2.82
N ILE A 58 8.28 15.07 -3.86
CA ILE A 58 7.75 16.10 -4.76
C ILE A 58 6.25 16.20 -4.50
N PHE A 59 5.75 17.41 -4.15
CA PHE A 59 4.33 17.65 -4.02
C PHE A 59 3.78 18.31 -5.28
N VAL A 60 2.77 17.69 -5.88
CA VAL A 60 2.02 18.23 -7.00
C VAL A 60 0.64 18.68 -6.50
N ASN A 61 0.41 19.97 -6.55
CA ASN A 61 -0.91 20.55 -6.20
C ASN A 61 -1.88 20.38 -7.37
N VAL A 62 -3.08 19.89 -7.09
CA VAL A 62 -4.18 19.82 -8.05
C VAL A 62 -5.39 20.60 -7.52
N ASP A 63 -6.16 21.19 -8.43
CA ASP A 63 -7.42 21.87 -8.11
C ASP A 63 -8.61 21.02 -8.61
N PHE A 64 -8.66 19.77 -8.14
CA PHE A 64 -9.75 18.86 -8.48
C PHE A 64 -10.93 19.09 -7.54
N PRO A 65 -12.19 18.94 -8.02
CA PRO A 65 -13.36 19.11 -7.18
C PRO A 65 -13.40 18.03 -6.08
N ALA A 66 -14.00 18.38 -4.95
CA ALA A 66 -14.25 17.39 -3.89
C ALA A 66 -15.12 16.25 -4.44
N PRO A 67 -14.77 14.96 -4.16
CA PRO A 67 -15.47 13.82 -4.74
C PRO A 67 -16.93 13.74 -4.30
N SER A 68 -17.28 14.30 -3.15
CA SER A 68 -18.64 14.32 -2.62
C SER A 68 -18.79 15.33 -1.51
N ALA A 69 -20.00 15.88 -1.34
CA ALA A 69 -20.38 16.65 -0.14
C ALA A 69 -20.48 15.77 1.12
N ILE A 70 -20.66 14.44 0.95
CA ILE A 70 -20.71 13.47 2.04
C ILE A 70 -19.28 13.10 2.40
N LYS A 71 -18.88 13.37 3.66
CA LYS A 71 -17.52 13.09 4.14
C LYS A 71 -17.31 11.59 4.38
N SER A 72 -16.04 11.18 4.23
CA SER A 72 -15.60 9.84 4.61
C SER A 72 -16.01 9.47 6.05
N PRO A 73 -16.33 8.17 6.30
CA PRO A 73 -16.23 7.02 5.40
C PRO A 73 -17.44 6.79 4.48
N ASN A 74 -18.44 7.65 4.53
CA ASN A 74 -19.74 7.44 3.85
C ASN A 74 -19.78 7.95 2.40
N THR A 75 -18.66 8.42 1.87
CA THR A 75 -18.54 8.84 0.46
C THR A 75 -18.78 7.64 -0.46
N GLU A 76 -19.50 7.86 -1.56
CA GLU A 76 -19.75 6.83 -2.57
C GLU A 76 -18.43 6.30 -3.14
N ARG A 77 -18.36 4.98 -3.36
CA ARG A 77 -17.14 4.28 -3.79
C ARG A 77 -16.58 4.83 -5.09
N ASN A 78 -17.42 5.00 -6.12
CA ASN A 78 -16.93 5.43 -7.43
C ASN A 78 -16.38 6.86 -7.38
N SER A 79 -16.96 7.74 -6.58
CA SER A 79 -16.46 9.10 -6.37
C SER A 79 -15.07 9.09 -5.72
N VAL A 80 -14.82 8.22 -4.73
CA VAL A 80 -13.51 8.06 -4.11
C VAL A 80 -12.49 7.48 -5.08
N LEU A 81 -12.88 6.44 -5.85
CA LEU A 81 -12.00 5.83 -6.83
C LEU A 81 -11.65 6.80 -7.97
N LEU A 82 -12.59 7.65 -8.37
CA LEU A 82 -12.36 8.67 -9.40
C LEU A 82 -11.39 9.75 -8.91
N ASP A 83 -11.59 10.28 -7.70
CA ASP A 83 -10.65 11.24 -7.09
C ASP A 83 -9.24 10.64 -6.96
N LYS A 84 -9.13 9.43 -6.39
CA LYS A 84 -7.87 8.72 -6.27
C LYS A 84 -7.23 8.45 -7.62
N GLY A 85 -7.99 7.94 -8.58
CA GLY A 85 -7.50 7.57 -9.91
C GLY A 85 -7.02 8.77 -10.71
N SER A 86 -7.74 9.90 -10.65
CA SER A 86 -7.34 11.14 -11.30
C SER A 86 -6.04 11.70 -10.73
N LYS A 87 -5.88 11.67 -9.40
CA LYS A 87 -4.64 12.07 -8.73
C LYS A 87 -3.48 11.11 -9.04
N LEU A 88 -3.75 9.79 -9.11
CA LEU A 88 -2.74 8.83 -9.53
C LEU A 88 -2.32 9.01 -10.99
N ALA A 89 -3.22 9.42 -11.88
CA ALA A 89 -2.87 9.78 -13.25
C ALA A 89 -1.83 10.93 -13.28
N ILE A 90 -2.07 11.98 -12.50
CA ILE A 90 -1.09 13.07 -12.33
C ILE A 90 0.21 12.57 -11.70
N ALA A 91 0.13 11.68 -10.70
CA ALA A 91 1.32 11.10 -10.08
C ALA A 91 2.15 10.26 -11.06
N VAL A 92 1.50 9.52 -11.96
CA VAL A 92 2.16 8.80 -13.07
C VAL A 92 2.93 9.76 -13.97
N LEU A 93 2.29 10.84 -14.42
CA LEU A 93 2.94 11.85 -15.26
C LEU A 93 4.16 12.48 -14.57
N ALA A 94 4.01 12.87 -13.30
CA ALA A 94 5.10 13.41 -12.50
C ALA A 94 6.23 12.40 -12.29
N GLY A 95 5.91 11.11 -12.14
CA GLY A 95 6.89 10.03 -12.08
C GLY A 95 7.66 9.86 -13.39
N LEU A 96 6.98 10.00 -14.53
CA LEU A 96 7.61 9.97 -15.86
C LEU A 96 8.49 11.21 -16.08
N GLU A 97 8.05 12.42 -15.68
CA GLU A 97 8.87 13.63 -15.72
C GLU A 97 10.12 13.52 -14.83
N ALA A 98 10.05 12.77 -13.73
CA ALA A 98 11.18 12.45 -12.87
C ALA A 98 12.05 11.29 -13.40
N GLU A 99 11.80 10.79 -14.60
CA GLU A 99 12.53 9.68 -15.23
C GLU A 99 12.49 8.35 -14.43
N ALA A 100 11.38 8.11 -13.72
CA ALA A 100 11.19 6.85 -13.01
C ALA A 100 11.09 5.68 -13.98
N THR A 101 11.83 4.60 -13.71
CA THR A 101 11.73 3.34 -14.46
C THR A 101 10.58 2.48 -14.00
N HIS A 102 10.29 2.53 -12.71
CA HIS A 102 9.18 1.80 -12.08
C HIS A 102 8.35 2.73 -11.20
N LEU A 103 7.06 2.46 -11.17
CA LEU A 103 6.07 3.17 -10.38
C LEU A 103 5.47 2.21 -9.36
N MET A 104 5.33 2.63 -8.10
CA MET A 104 4.64 1.90 -7.05
C MET A 104 3.51 2.73 -6.49
N THR A 105 2.27 2.22 -6.56
CA THR A 105 1.16 2.85 -5.85
C THR A 105 1.36 2.73 -4.33
N ALA A 106 1.19 3.84 -3.62
CA ALA A 106 1.43 3.95 -2.19
C ALA A 106 0.28 4.71 -1.51
N ASP A 107 -0.59 4.02 -0.80
CA ASP A 107 -1.64 4.67 -0.02
C ASP A 107 -0.99 5.46 1.14
N ALA A 108 -1.54 6.64 1.43
CA ALA A 108 -0.94 7.63 2.34
C ALA A 108 -0.97 7.25 3.83
N ASP A 109 -1.37 6.04 4.16
CA ASP A 109 -1.47 5.48 5.50
C ASP A 109 -0.74 4.14 5.66
N ASP A 110 -0.10 3.61 4.60
CA ASP A 110 0.61 2.33 4.60
C ASP A 110 2.12 2.50 4.83
N TYR A 111 2.82 1.38 5.11
CA TYR A 111 4.26 1.35 5.32
C TYR A 111 4.93 0.38 4.34
N PHE A 112 6.19 0.67 4.00
CA PHE A 112 6.90 0.00 2.92
C PHE A 112 8.23 -0.58 3.40
N SER A 113 8.60 -1.75 2.88
CA SER A 113 9.91 -2.35 3.14
C SER A 113 11.01 -1.43 2.61
N CYS A 114 12.05 -1.24 3.41
CA CYS A 114 13.22 -0.45 3.02
C CYS A 114 14.01 -1.08 1.86
N ARG A 115 13.76 -2.34 1.51
CA ARG A 115 14.48 -3.11 0.48
C ARG A 115 13.97 -2.89 -0.95
N LEU A 116 12.85 -2.17 -1.13
CA LEU A 116 12.18 -2.08 -2.44
C LEU A 116 13.05 -1.40 -3.49
N ALA A 117 13.61 -0.23 -3.19
CA ALA A 117 14.41 0.50 -4.16
C ALA A 117 15.68 -0.28 -4.55
N GLY A 118 16.38 -0.89 -3.60
CA GLY A 118 17.53 -1.73 -3.85
C GLY A 118 17.20 -2.93 -4.71
N PHE A 119 16.13 -3.66 -4.39
CA PHE A 119 15.68 -4.82 -5.16
C PHE A 119 15.36 -4.47 -6.62
N ILE A 120 14.63 -3.36 -6.84
CA ILE A 120 14.20 -2.93 -8.17
C ILE A 120 15.36 -2.40 -8.99
N SER A 121 16.32 -1.71 -8.39
CA SER A 121 17.49 -1.15 -9.08
C SER A 121 18.32 -2.20 -9.81
N HIS A 122 18.31 -3.45 -9.33
CA HIS A 122 19.03 -4.57 -9.96
C HIS A 122 18.26 -5.21 -11.13
N GLN A 123 17.01 -4.82 -11.38
CA GLN A 123 16.16 -5.46 -12.40
C GLN A 123 15.37 -4.41 -13.22
N PRO A 124 16.07 -3.44 -13.86
CA PRO A 124 15.42 -2.30 -14.52
C PRO A 124 14.53 -2.66 -15.71
N SER A 125 14.72 -3.85 -16.30
CA SER A 125 13.95 -4.31 -17.46
C SER A 125 12.75 -5.19 -17.12
N ALA A 126 12.56 -5.54 -15.85
CA ALA A 126 11.43 -6.37 -15.44
C ALA A 126 10.10 -5.63 -15.63
N PRO A 127 9.02 -6.30 -16.06
CA PRO A 127 7.70 -5.67 -16.15
C PRO A 127 7.23 -5.10 -14.83
N GLY A 128 7.57 -5.77 -13.72
CA GLY A 128 7.26 -5.34 -12.37
C GLY A 128 6.88 -6.49 -11.44
N TRP A 129 6.38 -6.10 -10.27
CA TRP A 129 6.09 -7.04 -9.20
C TRP A 129 4.77 -6.67 -8.51
N TYR A 130 4.23 -7.65 -7.80
CA TYR A 130 3.16 -7.42 -6.84
C TYR A 130 3.56 -7.95 -5.46
N VAL A 131 3.11 -7.27 -4.42
CA VAL A 131 3.28 -7.70 -3.04
C VAL A 131 2.27 -8.82 -2.78
N ASP A 132 2.74 -10.06 -2.77
CA ASP A 132 1.90 -11.22 -2.43
C ASP A 132 1.89 -11.48 -0.92
N ASN A 133 3.02 -11.27 -0.27
CA ASN A 133 3.19 -11.39 1.18
C ASN A 133 3.40 -10.00 1.81
N GLY A 134 2.75 -9.75 2.93
CA GLY A 134 2.85 -8.49 3.65
C GLY A 134 2.30 -8.61 5.07
N TYR A 135 1.98 -7.48 5.65
CA TYR A 135 1.42 -7.44 6.99
C TYR A 135 0.16 -6.58 7.04
N GLN A 136 -0.74 -6.88 7.97
CA GLN A 136 -1.80 -5.97 8.39
C GLN A 136 -1.45 -5.45 9.78
N TYR A 137 -1.54 -4.14 9.96
CA TYR A 137 -1.20 -3.45 11.21
C TYR A 137 -2.39 -2.61 11.68
N SER A 138 -2.64 -2.59 12.97
CA SER A 138 -3.54 -1.65 13.62
C SER A 138 -2.75 -0.74 14.54
N GLU A 139 -2.59 0.52 14.14
CA GLU A 139 -1.91 1.53 14.95
C GLU A 139 -2.60 1.70 16.32
N ARG A 140 -3.94 1.71 16.34
CA ARG A 140 -4.72 1.82 17.57
C ARG A 140 -4.46 0.69 18.55
N ARG A 141 -4.29 -0.56 18.04
CA ARG A 141 -4.03 -1.76 18.87
C ARG A 141 -2.55 -2.01 19.06
N ARG A 142 -1.68 -1.44 18.20
CA ARG A 142 -0.25 -1.69 18.10
C ARG A 142 0.08 -3.17 17.86
N LEU A 143 -0.79 -3.84 17.13
CA LEU A 143 -0.67 -5.25 16.78
C LEU A 143 -0.51 -5.40 15.27
N ILE A 144 0.28 -6.40 14.88
CA ILE A 144 0.54 -6.78 13.49
C ILE A 144 0.22 -8.26 13.27
N ARG A 145 -0.22 -8.60 12.07
CA ARG A 145 -0.36 -9.99 11.62
C ARG A 145 0.22 -10.17 10.23
N GLU A 146 0.72 -11.34 9.94
CA GLU A 146 1.19 -11.71 8.61
C GLU A 146 0.02 -11.98 7.66
N ILE A 147 0.23 -11.66 6.39
CA ILE A 147 -0.60 -12.04 5.25
C ILE A 147 0.30 -12.85 4.32
N ASN A 148 0.09 -14.14 4.28
CA ASN A 148 0.85 -15.08 3.45
C ASN A 148 0.03 -15.43 2.22
N GLY A 149 0.30 -14.76 1.10
CA GLY A 149 -0.45 -14.85 -0.14
C GLY A 149 -1.68 -13.92 -0.19
N GLY A 150 -1.92 -13.33 -1.35
CA GLY A 150 -3.09 -12.51 -1.63
C GLY A 150 -3.09 -11.12 -0.98
N PHE A 151 -1.96 -10.61 -0.54
CA PHE A 151 -1.86 -9.25 0.00
C PHE A 151 -2.32 -8.20 -1.02
N ASN A 152 -1.99 -8.40 -2.29
CA ASN A 152 -2.39 -7.51 -3.39
C ASN A 152 -3.91 -7.41 -3.61
N ASP A 153 -4.69 -8.38 -3.13
CA ASP A 153 -6.15 -8.33 -3.21
C ASP A 153 -6.76 -7.49 -2.07
N LEU A 154 -6.00 -7.26 -1.00
CA LEU A 154 -6.42 -6.56 0.20
C LEU A 154 -6.00 -5.09 0.22
N CYS A 155 -4.81 -4.78 -0.30
CA CYS A 155 -4.14 -3.50 -0.13
C CYS A 155 -3.78 -2.85 -1.47
N GLY A 156 -4.06 -1.55 -1.60
CA GLY A 156 -3.71 -0.74 -2.77
C GLY A 156 -2.20 -0.51 -2.93
N SER A 157 -1.46 -0.55 -1.85
CA SER A 157 -0.01 -0.37 -1.79
C SER A 157 0.75 -1.67 -2.14
N SER A 158 0.42 -2.26 -3.28
CA SER A 158 0.86 -3.63 -3.59
C SER A 158 1.39 -3.84 -5.00
N LEU A 159 1.31 -2.85 -5.88
CA LEU A 159 1.70 -3.01 -7.28
C LEU A 159 2.88 -2.14 -7.61
N ILE A 160 3.87 -2.74 -8.27
CA ILE A 160 5.05 -2.10 -8.82
C ILE A 160 5.12 -2.49 -10.29
N TYR A 161 5.14 -1.52 -11.17
CA TYR A 161 5.16 -1.78 -12.62
C TYR A 161 6.07 -0.80 -13.34
N ARG A 162 6.65 -1.25 -14.44
CA ARG A 162 7.51 -0.42 -15.26
C ARG A 162 6.69 0.74 -15.87
N ALA A 163 7.24 1.93 -15.81
CA ALA A 163 6.52 3.18 -16.10
C ALA A 163 6.01 3.27 -17.55
N ASP A 164 6.75 2.71 -18.52
CA ASP A 164 6.41 2.69 -19.94
C ASP A 164 5.28 1.74 -20.31
N LEU A 165 4.84 0.87 -19.39
CA LEU A 165 3.71 -0.03 -19.61
C LEU A 165 2.34 0.66 -19.48
N LEU A 166 2.32 1.84 -18.89
CA LEU A 166 1.16 2.72 -18.93
C LEU A 166 1.29 3.61 -20.16
N ASP A 167 0.48 3.41 -21.17
CA ASP A 167 0.40 4.30 -22.33
C ASP A 167 -0.16 5.67 -21.90
N ALA A 168 0.66 6.40 -21.11
CA ALA A 168 0.27 7.65 -20.49
C ALA A 168 0.19 8.77 -21.55
N PRO A 169 -0.92 9.49 -21.62
CA PRO A 169 -1.08 10.58 -22.59
C PRO A 169 -0.15 11.73 -22.30
N SER A 170 0.29 12.41 -23.37
CA SER A 170 1.10 13.62 -23.25
C SER A 170 0.21 14.82 -22.84
N ILE A 171 -0.01 14.97 -21.54
CA ILE A 171 -0.68 16.12 -20.91
C ILE A 171 0.15 16.61 -19.72
N SER A 172 -0.16 17.82 -19.25
CA SER A 172 0.55 18.45 -18.14
C SER A 172 0.18 17.82 -16.78
N ILE A 173 1.12 17.81 -15.85
CA ILE A 173 0.83 17.52 -14.43
C ILE A 173 -0.08 18.59 -13.79
N GLN A 174 -0.31 19.70 -14.47
CA GLN A 174 -1.23 20.78 -14.07
C GLN A 174 -2.61 20.68 -14.76
N SER A 175 -2.87 19.60 -15.53
CA SER A 175 -4.15 19.39 -16.21
C SER A 175 -5.31 19.31 -15.22
N SER A 176 -6.48 19.77 -15.65
CA SER A 176 -7.72 19.64 -14.88
C SER A 176 -8.15 18.17 -14.77
N GLN A 177 -9.01 17.87 -13.78
CA GLN A 177 -9.57 16.52 -13.67
C GLN A 177 -10.32 16.10 -14.93
N GLU A 178 -11.08 17.03 -15.56
CA GLU A 178 -11.79 16.77 -16.79
C GLU A 178 -10.84 16.37 -17.92
N GLU A 179 -9.74 17.09 -18.10
CA GLU A 179 -8.73 16.76 -19.10
C GLU A 179 -8.07 15.39 -18.82
N VAL A 180 -7.74 15.11 -17.55
CA VAL A 180 -7.24 13.79 -17.15
C VAL A 180 -8.21 12.69 -17.56
N LEU A 181 -9.50 12.83 -17.24
CA LEU A 181 -10.53 11.85 -17.58
C LEU A 181 -10.71 11.70 -19.08
N ALA A 182 -10.66 12.78 -19.84
CA ALA A 182 -10.78 12.75 -21.30
C ALA A 182 -9.59 12.05 -21.97
N ARG A 183 -8.38 12.22 -21.44
CA ARG A 183 -7.15 11.75 -22.09
C ARG A 183 -6.71 10.35 -21.64
N PHE A 184 -6.84 10.02 -20.35
CA PHE A 184 -6.59 8.68 -19.83
C PHE A 184 -7.76 7.71 -20.08
N GLY A 185 -8.96 8.27 -20.30
CA GLY A 185 -10.22 7.53 -20.35
C GLY A 185 -10.83 7.31 -18.97
N HIS A 186 -12.10 7.67 -18.82
CA HIS A 186 -12.84 7.60 -17.55
C HIS A 186 -12.74 6.20 -16.90
N ASP A 187 -12.94 5.14 -17.68
CA ASP A 187 -12.94 3.77 -17.18
C ASP A 187 -11.53 3.32 -16.72
N ASN A 188 -10.47 3.75 -17.41
CA ASN A 188 -9.09 3.48 -17.00
C ASN A 188 -8.75 4.18 -15.70
N VAL A 189 -9.13 5.46 -15.56
CA VAL A 189 -8.92 6.22 -14.33
C VAL A 189 -9.65 5.56 -13.17
N LEU A 190 -10.90 5.16 -13.35
CA LEU A 190 -11.71 4.55 -12.30
C LEU A 190 -11.22 3.14 -11.93
N SER A 191 -10.93 2.29 -12.91
CA SER A 191 -10.76 0.85 -12.72
C SER A 191 -9.30 0.40 -12.64
N LEU A 192 -8.38 1.06 -13.34
CA LEU A 192 -6.95 0.69 -13.34
C LEU A 192 -6.16 1.54 -12.34
N LEU A 193 -6.36 2.86 -12.33
CA LEU A 193 -5.64 3.75 -11.42
C LEU A 193 -6.35 3.88 -10.06
N GLY A 194 -7.65 4.11 -10.04
CA GLY A 194 -8.42 4.23 -8.80
C GLY A 194 -8.52 2.93 -8.00
N SER A 195 -8.42 1.77 -8.67
CA SER A 195 -8.51 0.46 -8.05
C SER A 195 -7.33 -0.43 -8.41
N HIS A 196 -6.62 -0.95 -7.41
CA HIS A 196 -5.48 -1.88 -7.59
C HIS A 196 -5.84 -3.23 -8.22
N ARG A 197 -7.14 -3.61 -8.25
CA ARG A 197 -7.57 -4.98 -8.53
C ARG A 197 -7.43 -5.40 -9.98
N LEU A 198 -7.53 -4.49 -10.94
CA LEU A 198 -7.53 -4.81 -12.36
C LEU A 198 -6.19 -4.58 -13.05
N MET A 199 -5.31 -3.75 -12.51
CA MET A 199 -4.03 -3.40 -13.13
C MET A 199 -3.19 -4.64 -13.43
N ARG A 200 -3.06 -5.58 -12.49
CA ARG A 200 -2.28 -6.82 -12.71
C ARG A 200 -2.80 -7.62 -13.91
N ARG A 201 -4.12 -7.82 -13.99
CA ARG A 201 -4.74 -8.52 -15.12
C ARG A 201 -4.60 -7.76 -16.44
N HIS A 202 -4.70 -6.43 -16.38
CA HIS A 202 -4.49 -5.57 -17.55
C HIS A 202 -3.09 -5.75 -18.13
N LEU A 203 -2.05 -5.68 -17.29
CA LEU A 203 -0.65 -5.87 -17.71
C LEU A 203 -0.39 -7.31 -18.21
N GLU A 204 -1.00 -8.31 -17.57
CA GLU A 204 -0.95 -9.71 -18.05
C GLU A 204 -1.53 -9.83 -19.46
N GLY A 205 -2.66 -9.15 -19.73
CA GLY A 205 -3.29 -9.10 -21.06
C GLY A 205 -2.42 -8.43 -22.12
N LEU A 206 -1.51 -7.53 -21.72
CA LEU A 206 -0.50 -6.92 -22.60
C LEU A 206 0.76 -7.78 -22.78
N GLY A 207 0.79 -9.01 -22.25
CA GLY A 207 1.97 -9.87 -22.27
C GLY A 207 3.08 -9.43 -21.32
N GLN A 208 2.77 -8.61 -20.30
CA GLN A 208 3.70 -8.07 -19.32
C GLN A 208 3.28 -8.47 -17.88
N PRO A 209 3.25 -9.78 -17.56
CA PRO A 209 2.79 -10.24 -16.26
C PRO A 209 3.71 -9.77 -15.13
N LEU A 210 3.12 -9.31 -14.03
CA LEU A 210 3.86 -9.02 -12.81
C LEU A 210 4.18 -10.31 -12.06
N THR A 211 5.34 -10.36 -11.43
CA THR A 211 5.76 -11.48 -10.58
C THR A 211 5.64 -11.15 -9.09
N PRO A 212 5.45 -12.15 -8.20
CA PRO A 212 5.40 -11.87 -6.77
C PRO A 212 6.77 -11.38 -6.27
N LEU A 213 6.76 -10.38 -5.36
CA LEU A 213 7.97 -10.01 -4.61
C LEU A 213 8.42 -11.17 -3.74
N PRO A 214 9.73 -11.48 -3.66
CA PRO A 214 10.24 -12.60 -2.87
C PRO A 214 10.30 -12.30 -1.35
N PHE A 215 9.71 -11.20 -0.91
CA PHE A 215 9.66 -10.77 0.49
C PHE A 215 8.41 -9.92 0.78
N PRO A 216 8.01 -9.77 2.05
CA PRO A 216 6.94 -8.86 2.44
C PRO A 216 7.28 -7.41 2.04
N GLY A 217 6.53 -6.85 1.08
CA GLY A 217 6.85 -5.53 0.51
C GLY A 217 6.17 -4.36 1.21
N ALA A 218 5.02 -4.60 1.87
CA ALA A 218 4.23 -3.54 2.47
C ALA A 218 3.47 -3.99 3.73
N ILE A 219 3.05 -3.01 4.52
CA ILE A 219 2.15 -3.16 5.66
C ILE A 219 0.89 -2.37 5.38
N TYR A 220 -0.24 -3.04 5.34
CA TYR A 220 -1.57 -2.45 5.27
C TYR A 220 -2.00 -1.95 6.65
N ASN A 221 -2.06 -0.64 6.84
CA ASN A 221 -2.49 -0.02 8.08
C ASN A 221 -4.02 0.13 8.12
N VAL A 222 -4.64 -0.47 9.10
CA VAL A 222 -6.09 -0.44 9.29
C VAL A 222 -6.47 0.23 10.62
N ASP A 223 -7.76 0.47 10.85
CA ASP A 223 -8.26 1.19 12.02
C ASP A 223 -7.75 2.65 12.11
N THR A 224 -7.42 3.28 10.98
CA THR A 224 -6.86 4.65 10.93
C THR A 224 -7.91 5.75 11.13
N ALA A 225 -9.19 5.40 11.12
CA ALA A 225 -10.37 6.27 11.09
C ALA A 225 -10.57 7.03 9.75
N GLU A 226 -9.55 7.08 8.90
CA GLU A 226 -9.61 7.69 7.57
C GLU A 226 -9.60 6.67 6.42
N ASN A 227 -9.50 5.35 6.71
CA ASN A 227 -9.64 4.31 5.69
C ASN A 227 -11.06 4.31 5.11
N TRP A 228 -11.17 4.55 3.81
CA TRP A 228 -12.46 4.42 3.14
C TRP A 228 -12.98 2.97 3.14
N SER A 229 -12.10 1.97 3.07
CA SER A 229 -12.46 0.55 3.07
C SER A 229 -13.23 0.10 4.31
N GLY A 230 -13.18 0.86 5.41
CA GLY A 230 -13.74 0.47 6.70
C GLY A 230 -13.14 -0.82 7.28
N ASN A 231 -12.06 -1.34 6.67
CA ASN A 231 -11.40 -2.54 7.14
C ASN A 231 -10.83 -2.31 8.53
N THR A 232 -11.13 -3.26 9.42
CA THR A 232 -10.68 -3.23 10.81
C THR A 232 -9.82 -4.47 11.09
N PHE A 233 -9.04 -4.39 12.16
CA PHE A 233 -8.20 -5.48 12.60
C PHE A 233 -9.03 -6.49 13.40
N HIS A 234 -9.57 -7.52 12.73
CA HIS A 234 -10.49 -8.48 13.34
C HIS A 234 -9.83 -9.73 13.93
N ASN A 235 -8.58 -9.98 13.62
CA ASN A 235 -7.88 -11.20 14.00
C ASN A 235 -6.95 -10.98 15.19
N ILE A 236 -6.41 -12.08 15.73
CA ILE A 236 -5.33 -12.03 16.69
C ILE A 236 -4.08 -11.56 15.97
N GLY A 237 -3.42 -10.55 16.54
CA GLY A 237 -2.12 -10.07 16.09
C GLY A 237 -1.06 -10.33 17.15
N ARG A 238 0.17 -10.03 16.79
CA ARG A 238 1.31 -10.00 17.71
C ARG A 238 1.86 -8.58 17.79
N PRO A 239 2.58 -8.22 18.85
CA PRO A 239 3.34 -6.98 18.87
C PRO A 239 4.35 -6.93 17.73
N VAL A 240 4.67 -5.73 17.24
CA VAL A 240 5.65 -5.52 16.19
C VAL A 240 7.03 -5.96 16.69
N SER A 241 7.68 -6.89 16.01
CA SER A 241 9.06 -7.32 16.35
C SER A 241 10.07 -6.22 15.98
N ALA A 242 11.26 -6.28 16.57
CA ALA A 242 12.34 -5.32 16.28
C ALA A 242 12.72 -5.34 14.79
N SER A 243 12.79 -6.53 14.16
CA SER A 243 13.12 -6.67 12.73
C SER A 243 12.08 -6.02 11.81
N ILE A 244 10.78 -6.23 12.08
CA ILE A 244 9.72 -5.58 11.31
C ILE A 244 9.73 -4.06 11.55
N ALA A 245 9.94 -3.63 12.80
CA ALA A 245 10.03 -2.22 13.14
C ALA A 245 11.18 -1.54 12.38
N GLU A 246 12.33 -2.19 12.30
CA GLU A 246 13.49 -1.71 11.56
C GLU A 246 13.22 -1.66 10.06
N GLU A 247 12.72 -2.75 9.46
CA GLU A 247 12.48 -2.84 8.01
C GLU A 247 11.44 -1.82 7.52
N PHE A 248 10.35 -1.63 8.26
CA PHE A 248 9.22 -0.80 7.83
C PHE A 248 9.16 0.59 8.49
N GLY A 249 10.09 0.93 9.37
CA GLY A 249 10.10 2.24 10.06
C GLY A 249 9.01 2.39 11.13
N LEU A 250 8.54 1.28 11.70
CA LEU A 250 7.58 1.28 12.79
C LEU A 250 8.26 1.32 14.17
N SER A 251 7.50 1.67 15.20
CA SER A 251 7.93 1.46 16.57
C SER A 251 7.78 0.00 16.97
N SER A 252 8.80 -0.62 17.55
CA SER A 252 8.72 -1.97 18.11
C SER A 252 7.66 -2.07 19.23
N GLY A 253 7.10 -3.26 19.39
CA GLY A 253 6.08 -3.53 20.40
C GLY A 253 6.60 -3.29 21.83
N ARG A 254 5.74 -2.74 22.69
CA ARG A 254 6.02 -2.52 24.11
C ARG A 254 5.50 -3.70 24.94
N PRO A 255 6.00 -3.93 26.16
CA PRO A 255 5.50 -4.99 27.04
C PRO A 255 3.97 -5.00 27.23
N MET A 256 3.34 -3.81 27.31
CA MET A 256 1.87 -3.68 27.41
C MET A 256 1.12 -4.14 26.15
N ASP A 257 1.75 -4.15 24.99
CA ASP A 257 1.13 -4.61 23.75
C ASP A 257 1.00 -6.14 23.76
N PHE A 258 1.90 -6.87 24.45
CA PHE A 258 1.77 -8.30 24.69
C PHE A 258 0.55 -8.63 25.58
N LEU A 259 0.27 -7.81 26.60
CA LEU A 259 -0.93 -7.99 27.44
C LEU A 259 -2.22 -7.75 26.66
N ARG A 260 -2.24 -6.78 25.73
CA ARG A 260 -3.36 -6.54 24.82
C ARG A 260 -3.60 -7.72 23.87
N CYS A 261 -2.54 -8.35 23.39
CA CYS A 261 -2.64 -9.57 22.60
C CYS A 261 -3.30 -10.69 23.42
N ALA A 262 -2.83 -10.93 24.64
CA ALA A 262 -3.38 -11.95 25.53
C ALA A 262 -4.84 -11.69 25.92
N SER A 263 -5.23 -10.44 26.21
CA SER A 263 -6.61 -10.07 26.52
C SER A 263 -7.56 -10.23 25.33
N GLY A 264 -7.08 -9.98 24.11
CA GLY A 264 -7.84 -10.23 22.87
C GLY A 264 -8.16 -11.72 22.67
N ILE A 265 -7.29 -12.63 23.10
CA ILE A 265 -7.53 -14.08 23.08
C ILE A 265 -8.62 -14.48 24.11
N ALA A 266 -8.54 -13.90 25.31
CA ALA A 266 -9.47 -14.22 26.40
C ALA A 266 -10.93 -13.79 26.15
N THR A 267 -11.15 -12.81 25.24
CA THR A 267 -12.49 -12.31 24.88
C THR A 267 -13.10 -12.98 23.66
N MET A 268 -12.42 -13.97 23.04
CA MET A 268 -12.94 -14.67 21.89
C MET A 268 -14.05 -15.66 22.24
N PRO A 269 -15.14 -15.76 21.43
CA PRO A 269 -16.04 -16.90 21.51
C PRO A 269 -15.28 -18.21 21.34
N ALA A 270 -15.58 -19.21 22.17
CA ALA A 270 -14.89 -20.50 22.18
C ALA A 270 -14.75 -21.17 20.80
N THR A 271 -15.75 -20.99 19.91
CA THR A 271 -15.74 -21.49 18.53
C THR A 271 -14.68 -20.83 17.64
N ARG A 272 -14.29 -19.59 17.90
CA ARG A 272 -13.19 -18.89 17.17
C ARG A 272 -11.82 -19.24 17.76
N ALA A 273 -11.73 -19.36 19.08
CA ALA A 273 -10.50 -19.78 19.74
C ALA A 273 -10.07 -21.18 19.29
N TRP A 274 -11.04 -22.10 19.13
CA TRP A 274 -10.76 -23.46 18.64
C TRP A 274 -10.28 -23.50 17.18
N ARG A 275 -10.89 -22.72 16.28
CA ARG A 275 -10.42 -22.62 14.88
C ARG A 275 -9.01 -22.03 14.78
N PHE A 276 -8.67 -21.09 15.63
CA PHE A 276 -7.34 -20.49 15.65
C PHE A 276 -6.27 -21.45 16.16
N THR A 277 -6.54 -22.19 17.24
CA THR A 277 -5.61 -23.22 17.73
C THR A 277 -5.47 -24.36 16.72
N ALA A 278 -6.53 -24.75 16.01
CA ALA A 278 -6.50 -25.73 14.94
C ALA A 278 -5.65 -25.25 13.75
N GLN A 279 -5.77 -23.99 13.32
CA GLN A 279 -4.94 -23.41 12.25
C GLN A 279 -3.46 -23.32 12.65
N LEU A 280 -3.14 -22.91 13.87
CA LEU A 280 -1.77 -22.91 14.38
C LEU A 280 -1.18 -24.31 14.47
N TRP A 281 -1.99 -25.30 14.81
CA TRP A 281 -1.57 -26.69 14.86
C TRP A 281 -1.35 -27.26 13.46
N GLN A 282 -2.23 -26.94 12.53
CA GLN A 282 -2.14 -27.37 11.14
C GLN A 282 -0.94 -26.75 10.43
N SER A 283 -0.66 -25.46 10.60
CA SER A 283 0.53 -24.80 10.04
C SER A 283 1.84 -25.33 10.62
N ARG A 284 1.88 -25.70 11.91
CA ARG A 284 3.05 -26.39 12.52
C ARG A 284 3.20 -27.81 12.03
N TYR A 285 2.10 -28.53 11.83
CA TYR A 285 2.10 -29.89 11.31
C TYR A 285 2.61 -29.92 9.86
N GLU A 286 2.13 -29.02 9.01
CA GLU A 286 2.56 -28.89 7.61
C GLU A 286 4.03 -28.45 7.49
N ALA A 287 4.50 -27.53 8.33
CA ALA A 287 5.91 -27.13 8.38
C ALA A 287 6.83 -28.29 8.80
N SER A 288 6.45 -29.08 9.80
CA SER A 288 7.25 -30.22 10.26
C SER A 288 7.29 -31.38 9.26
N HIS A 289 6.27 -31.54 8.41
CA HIS A 289 6.22 -32.62 7.41
C HIS A 289 6.78 -32.19 6.05
N SER A 290 6.89 -30.90 5.76
CA SER A 290 7.62 -30.40 4.59
C SER A 290 9.14 -30.54 4.77
N GLU A 291 9.67 -30.39 5.98
CA GLU A 291 11.08 -30.64 6.29
C GLU A 291 11.45 -32.14 6.20
N GLN A 292 10.54 -33.05 6.54
CA GLN A 292 10.78 -34.51 6.42
C GLN A 292 10.77 -34.97 4.96
N ARG A 293 9.92 -34.42 4.09
CA ARG A 293 9.89 -34.76 2.66
C ARG A 293 11.10 -34.29 1.88
N SER A 294 11.80 -33.26 2.35
CA SER A 294 13.03 -32.75 1.72
C SER A 294 14.28 -33.56 2.10
N GLN A 295 14.17 -34.53 3.01
CA GLN A 295 15.28 -35.39 3.46
C GLN A 295 15.20 -36.84 2.93
N GLU A 296 14.19 -37.22 2.14
CA GLU A 296 14.17 -38.51 1.48
C GLU A 296 15.04 -38.48 0.21
N PRO A 297 16.02 -39.41 0.07
CA PRO A 297 16.85 -39.49 -1.13
C PRO A 297 16.01 -39.93 -2.33
N PRO A 298 16.32 -39.47 -3.55
CA PRO A 298 15.63 -39.92 -4.75
C PRO A 298 15.80 -41.39 -4.99
N ALA A 299 14.70 -42.10 -5.30
CA ALA A 299 14.66 -43.51 -5.62
C ALA A 299 15.33 -43.85 -6.97
#